data_ff900723b9859b051b276a4ffb6b315d
#
_entry.id   ff900723b9859b051b276a4ffb6b315d
#
_cell.length_a   1.000
_cell.length_b   1.000
_cell.length_c   1.000
_cell.angle_alpha   90.00
_cell.angle_beta   90.00
_cell.angle_gamma   90.00
#
_symmetry.space_group_name_H-M   'P 1'
#
loop_
_entity.id
_entity.type
_entity.pdbx_description
1 polymer ?
#
loop_
_entity_poly.entity_id
_entity_poly.type
_entity_poly.pdbx_seq_one_letter_code
_entity_poly.pdbx_strand_id
1 'polypeptide(L)'
;MKKLISLFIIFFTATIAYAQHSQTLYYMDRLPQITTMNPSSQPECNFYLFFPGVAGTSLNIGNNTLNYNDIIFENQELDSLVTFLHPTSNINDFLNKLEPQNDIFVDLSATIFGMGFRAGEGYFSFNVMQKSGLRMSYPKDLATMALKGNEAFLGETANLGDFSFFSNNYLEFSLGYSRKIYDNLTVGLKAKYLSGLAFLESKDFNAGLYTSSNGDSLSLTTDILLQGTAPVTISTDSSGFIDNVEEPETLGINDAFQNPGFAIDIGGTYKLNDQFSFSAAIIDLGFINYKNYVHNYTVNGQFSFTGVDVSNQIGDDSNSDPMEELADSLQESVKMEYSQENFLQFLGPKIFLGGRYFVGERLDFGFLSRTRFYAGSVNQSFTLSANTRPIRAVSLSLSYSVMNGAYNNIGAGVALRLLPFQFYVMTDNISMGMWPGKTRSFNVRFGMNFVLGCNKAKRIRNDTPMIR
;
A
#
# COMPACT_ATOMS: atom_id res chain seq x y z
N MET A 1 34.55 15.21 -8.08
CA MET A 1 34.12 14.60 -6.81
C MET A 1 33.12 15.46 -6.03
N LYS A 2 33.36 16.75 -5.75
CA LYS A 2 32.39 17.58 -4.98
C LYS A 2 31.01 17.71 -5.66
N LYS A 3 30.91 17.80 -7.00
CA LYS A 3 29.62 17.85 -7.72
C LYS A 3 28.85 16.52 -7.72
N LEU A 4 29.55 15.37 -7.65
CA LEU A 4 28.89 14.07 -7.50
C LEU A 4 28.31 13.88 -6.08
N ILE A 5 29.02 14.38 -5.07
CA ILE A 5 28.57 14.33 -3.67
C ILE A 5 27.35 15.26 -3.46
N SER A 6 27.34 16.44 -4.10
CA SER A 6 26.18 17.34 -4.07
C SER A 6 24.96 16.74 -4.77
N LEU A 7 25.14 16.01 -5.88
CA LEU A 7 24.06 15.31 -6.56
C LEU A 7 23.49 14.16 -5.70
N PHE A 8 24.36 13.47 -4.95
CA PHE A 8 23.98 12.40 -4.03
C PHE A 8 23.19 12.95 -2.81
N ILE A 9 23.55 14.15 -2.32
CA ILE A 9 22.87 14.80 -1.19
C ILE A 9 21.51 15.36 -1.62
N ILE A 10 21.36 15.88 -2.83
CA ILE A 10 20.07 16.37 -3.36
C ILE A 10 19.08 15.22 -3.59
N PHE A 11 19.58 14.01 -3.90
CA PHE A 11 18.73 12.81 -4.03
C PHE A 11 18.21 12.29 -2.67
N PHE A 12 18.81 12.72 -1.55
CA PHE A 12 18.47 12.24 -0.20
C PHE A 12 17.42 13.09 0.53
N THR A 13 17.03 14.25 -0.02
CA THR A 13 16.07 15.18 0.61
C THR A 13 14.65 15.12 0.05
N ALA A 14 14.36 14.19 -0.88
CA ALA A 14 13.02 14.05 -1.47
C ALA A 14 12.18 13.04 -0.67
N THR A 15 11.38 13.61 0.22
CA THR A 15 10.01 13.27 0.61
C THR A 15 9.63 11.83 0.99
N ILE A 16 9.21 11.75 2.16
CA ILE A 16 8.27 10.94 2.94
C ILE A 16 7.17 10.32 2.08
N ALA A 17 7.22 9.04 1.83
CA ALA A 17 6.05 8.26 1.45
C ALA A 17 6.23 6.76 1.70
N TYR A 18 5.23 6.16 2.28
CA TYR A 18 5.21 4.87 2.96
C TYR A 18 4.75 3.74 2.06
N ALA A 19 5.45 2.62 2.05
CA ALA A 19 4.89 1.33 1.67
C ALA A 19 5.83 0.20 2.07
N GLN A 20 5.47 -0.54 3.07
CA GLN A 20 6.14 -1.76 3.44
C GLN A 20 5.62 -2.91 2.57
N HIS A 21 6.47 -3.54 1.79
CA HIS A 21 6.23 -4.85 1.18
C HIS A 21 7.28 -5.79 1.73
N SER A 22 6.93 -7.05 1.94
CA SER A 22 7.76 -8.07 2.57
C SER A 22 9.13 -8.18 1.91
N GLN A 23 10.08 -7.34 2.31
CA GLN A 23 11.44 -7.33 1.78
C GLN A 23 12.21 -8.55 2.26
N THR A 24 11.86 -9.06 3.46
CA THR A 24 12.38 -10.30 4.03
C THR A 24 12.16 -11.50 3.11
N LEU A 25 11.09 -11.50 2.29
CA LEU A 25 10.80 -12.57 1.32
C LEU A 25 11.84 -12.66 0.20
N TYR A 26 12.45 -11.54 -0.22
CA TYR A 26 13.20 -11.45 -1.48
C TYR A 26 14.31 -12.50 -1.63
N TYR A 27 14.95 -12.90 -0.54
CA TYR A 27 16.01 -13.89 -0.53
C TYR A 27 15.61 -15.25 0.07
N MET A 28 14.32 -15.46 0.37
CA MET A 28 13.80 -16.75 0.81
C MET A 28 13.48 -17.66 -0.40
N ASP A 29 14.53 -18.03 -1.15
CA ASP A 29 14.48 -18.74 -2.45
C ASP A 29 13.78 -20.11 -2.42
N ARG A 30 13.54 -20.69 -1.25
CA ARG A 30 12.77 -21.92 -1.09
C ARG A 30 11.26 -21.71 -1.14
N LEU A 31 10.80 -20.47 -1.06
CA LEU A 31 9.39 -20.11 -1.13
C LEU A 31 8.98 -19.78 -2.57
N PRO A 32 7.96 -20.43 -3.14
CA PRO A 32 7.48 -20.11 -4.48
C PRO A 32 7.01 -18.65 -4.63
N GLN A 33 6.62 -18.01 -3.53
CA GLN A 33 6.17 -16.62 -3.49
C GLN A 33 7.23 -15.60 -3.96
N ILE A 34 8.50 -15.96 -3.97
CA ILE A 34 9.59 -15.09 -4.47
C ILE A 34 9.37 -14.69 -5.94
N THR A 35 8.68 -15.53 -6.73
CA THR A 35 8.33 -15.22 -8.13
C THR A 35 7.43 -13.99 -8.27
N THR A 36 6.78 -13.56 -7.20
CA THR A 36 5.97 -12.33 -7.18
C THR A 36 6.81 -11.05 -7.05
N MET A 37 8.09 -11.19 -6.65
CA MET A 37 9.00 -10.05 -6.47
C MET A 37 10.08 -9.99 -7.56
N ASN A 38 10.45 -11.14 -8.10
CA ASN A 38 11.38 -11.24 -9.24
C ASN A 38 10.97 -12.40 -10.15
N PRO A 39 10.48 -12.11 -11.36
CA PRO A 39 10.05 -13.15 -12.31
C PRO A 39 11.15 -14.13 -12.72
N SER A 40 12.45 -13.73 -12.63
CA SER A 40 13.56 -14.62 -12.95
C SER A 40 13.82 -15.68 -11.87
N SER A 41 13.22 -15.53 -10.69
CA SER A 41 13.39 -16.48 -9.59
C SER A 41 12.73 -17.81 -9.91
N GLN A 42 13.50 -18.88 -9.81
CA GLN A 42 13.01 -20.24 -9.99
C GLN A 42 12.98 -20.95 -8.62
N PRO A 43 11.77 -21.33 -8.12
CA PRO A 43 11.67 -22.11 -6.89
C PRO A 43 12.48 -23.41 -6.95
N GLU A 44 12.97 -23.84 -5.77
CA GLU A 44 13.77 -25.07 -5.65
C GLU A 44 12.99 -26.34 -6.04
N CYS A 45 11.67 -26.35 -5.77
CA CYS A 45 10.80 -27.48 -6.07
C CYS A 45 10.33 -27.45 -7.53
N ASN A 46 10.15 -28.64 -8.13
CA ASN A 46 9.72 -28.76 -9.52
C ASN A 46 8.25 -28.39 -9.73
N PHE A 47 7.44 -28.51 -8.70
CA PHE A 47 6.02 -28.19 -8.74
C PHE A 47 5.60 -27.54 -7.41
N TYR A 48 4.72 -26.56 -7.50
CA TYR A 48 3.99 -26.05 -6.36
C TYR A 48 2.52 -25.80 -6.71
N LEU A 49 1.68 -25.87 -5.68
CA LEU A 49 0.27 -25.50 -5.73
C LEU A 49 -0.07 -24.69 -4.48
N PHE A 50 -0.81 -23.61 -4.67
CA PHE A 50 -1.36 -22.78 -3.62
C PHE A 50 -2.84 -23.07 -3.43
N PHE A 51 -3.28 -23.25 -2.20
CA PHE A 51 -4.68 -23.47 -1.89
C PHE A 51 -5.40 -22.19 -1.51
N PRO A 52 -6.65 -22.01 -1.94
CA PRO A 52 -7.45 -20.83 -1.60
C PRO A 52 -7.51 -20.57 -0.09
N GLY A 53 -7.41 -19.30 0.30
CA GLY A 53 -7.56 -18.85 1.68
C GLY A 53 -6.33 -19.01 2.58
N VAL A 54 -5.44 -19.97 2.28
CA VAL A 54 -4.22 -20.22 3.08
C VAL A 54 -2.94 -20.15 2.28
N ALA A 55 -3.03 -19.86 1.00
CA ALA A 55 -1.89 -19.91 0.07
C ALA A 55 -0.87 -18.78 0.25
N GLY A 56 -1.27 -17.68 0.83
CA GLY A 56 -0.41 -16.53 1.07
C GLY A 56 -1.21 -15.26 1.22
N THR A 57 -1.35 -14.84 2.45
CA THR A 57 -1.96 -13.54 2.80
C THR A 57 -0.86 -12.63 3.30
N SER A 58 -0.88 -11.40 2.86
CA SER A 58 -0.02 -10.33 3.34
C SER A 58 -0.88 -9.15 3.75
N LEU A 59 -0.73 -8.74 4.99
CA LEU A 59 -1.35 -7.54 5.56
C LEU A 59 -0.24 -6.59 5.96
N ASN A 60 -0.41 -5.33 5.61
CA ASN A 60 0.51 -4.26 5.95
C ASN A 60 -0.29 -3.01 6.30
N ILE A 61 -0.14 -2.52 7.53
CA ILE A 61 -0.80 -1.34 8.06
C ILE A 61 0.28 -0.44 8.65
N GLY A 62 0.16 0.86 8.46
CA GLY A 62 1.09 1.79 9.07
C GLY A 62 0.69 3.25 8.89
N ASN A 63 1.45 4.08 9.59
CA ASN A 63 1.38 5.53 9.50
C ASN A 63 2.80 6.13 9.67
N ASN A 64 2.93 7.43 9.36
CA ASN A 64 4.24 8.11 9.45
C ASN A 64 4.53 8.70 10.84
N THR A 65 3.53 9.00 11.63
CA THR A 65 3.63 9.93 12.74
C THR A 65 3.45 9.26 14.10
N LEU A 66 2.34 8.53 14.26
CA LEU A 66 1.85 8.08 15.55
C LEU A 66 2.32 6.65 15.87
N ASN A 67 2.79 6.45 17.10
CA ASN A 67 2.95 5.12 17.66
C ASN A 67 1.65 4.64 18.29
N TYR A 68 1.52 3.35 18.58
CA TYR A 68 0.35 2.80 19.25
C TYR A 68 0.03 3.52 20.58
N ASN A 69 1.07 3.80 21.40
CA ASN A 69 0.92 4.50 22.68
C ASN A 69 0.53 5.99 22.53
N ASP A 70 0.60 6.56 21.34
CA ASP A 70 0.12 7.92 21.10
C ASP A 70 -1.40 7.97 20.92
N ILE A 71 -2.00 6.82 20.59
CA ILE A 71 -3.45 6.67 20.37
C ILE A 71 -4.12 6.05 21.59
N ILE A 72 -3.52 5.00 22.18
CA ILE A 72 -4.02 4.28 23.33
C ILE A 72 -2.90 4.18 24.36
N PHE A 73 -3.12 4.71 25.56
CA PHE A 73 -2.13 4.74 26.62
C PHE A 73 -2.77 4.48 27.99
N GLU A 74 -1.95 4.08 28.95
CA GLU A 74 -2.36 3.81 30.31
C GLU A 74 -2.60 5.14 31.08
N ASN A 75 -3.76 5.29 31.66
CA ASN A 75 -4.07 6.37 32.57
C ASN A 75 -3.89 5.86 34.00
N GLN A 76 -2.85 6.38 34.67
CA GLN A 76 -2.48 5.92 36.03
C GLN A 76 -3.53 6.26 37.10
N GLU A 77 -4.35 7.30 36.91
CA GLU A 77 -5.41 7.68 37.86
C GLU A 77 -6.62 6.74 37.73
N LEU A 78 -6.90 6.23 36.52
CA LEU A 78 -8.04 5.38 36.25
C LEU A 78 -7.67 3.88 36.23
N ASP A 79 -6.39 3.56 36.35
CA ASP A 79 -5.85 2.18 36.21
C ASP A 79 -6.43 1.45 34.98
N SER A 80 -6.51 2.18 33.86
CA SER A 80 -7.15 1.70 32.63
C SER A 80 -6.51 2.30 31.36
N LEU A 81 -6.69 1.59 30.23
CA LEU A 81 -6.31 2.11 28.94
C LEU A 81 -7.33 3.12 28.45
N VAL A 82 -6.86 4.29 28.07
CA VAL A 82 -7.66 5.37 27.50
C VAL A 82 -7.12 5.79 26.14
N THR A 83 -7.96 6.47 25.35
CA THR A 83 -7.54 7.05 24.07
C THR A 83 -7.23 8.54 24.25
N PHE A 84 -6.60 9.16 23.26
CA PHE A 84 -6.36 10.61 23.22
C PHE A 84 -7.66 11.45 23.23
N LEU A 85 -8.83 10.83 22.92
CA LEU A 85 -10.16 11.48 22.98
C LEU A 85 -10.79 11.43 24.38
N HIS A 86 -10.17 10.74 25.35
CA HIS A 86 -10.72 10.66 26.69
C HIS A 86 -10.68 12.04 27.36
N PRO A 87 -11.70 12.46 28.15
CA PRO A 87 -11.77 13.80 28.78
C PRO A 87 -10.57 14.17 29.64
N THR A 88 -9.86 13.18 30.21
CA THR A 88 -8.65 13.41 31.01
C THR A 88 -7.39 13.56 30.14
N SER A 89 -7.48 13.35 28.83
CA SER A 89 -6.36 13.43 27.92
C SER A 89 -6.16 14.85 27.42
N ASN A 90 -4.90 15.24 27.21
CA ASN A 90 -4.58 16.53 26.64
C ASN A 90 -4.53 16.43 25.11
N ILE A 91 -5.52 16.97 24.43
CA ILE A 91 -5.60 17.00 22.97
C ILE A 91 -4.39 17.72 22.34
N ASN A 92 -3.82 18.74 23.02
CA ASN A 92 -2.64 19.43 22.52
C ASN A 92 -1.43 18.52 22.43
N ASP A 93 -1.24 17.62 23.38
CA ASP A 93 -0.12 16.68 23.37
C ASP A 93 -0.23 15.71 22.20
N PHE A 94 -1.44 15.31 21.83
CA PHE A 94 -1.69 14.52 20.63
C PHE A 94 -1.39 15.31 19.35
N LEU A 95 -1.95 16.53 19.22
CA LEU A 95 -1.74 17.38 18.04
C LEU A 95 -0.29 17.78 17.84
N ASN A 96 0.49 17.97 18.93
CA ASN A 96 1.91 18.30 18.85
C ASN A 96 2.78 17.14 18.33
N LYS A 97 2.27 15.91 18.35
CA LYS A 97 2.95 14.75 17.77
C LYS A 97 2.73 14.63 16.26
N LEU A 98 1.67 15.27 15.74
CA LEU A 98 1.39 15.24 14.31
C LEU A 98 2.41 16.06 13.53
N GLU A 99 2.86 15.49 12.41
CA GLU A 99 3.65 16.19 11.40
C GLU A 99 2.74 17.14 10.60
N PRO A 100 3.28 18.12 9.86
CA PRO A 100 2.47 18.95 8.96
C PRO A 100 1.60 18.12 8.02
N GLN A 101 2.14 16.98 7.52
CA GLN A 101 1.43 16.01 6.68
C GLN A 101 1.47 14.62 7.32
N ASN A 102 0.32 14.00 7.48
CA ASN A 102 0.16 12.71 8.15
C ASN A 102 -0.43 11.68 7.20
N ASP A 103 0.18 10.49 7.16
CA ASP A 103 -0.21 9.42 6.26
C ASP A 103 -0.65 8.18 7.03
N ILE A 104 -1.69 7.53 6.53
CA ILE A 104 -2.15 6.21 6.95
C ILE A 104 -2.22 5.33 5.72
N PHE A 105 -1.79 4.08 5.84
CA PHE A 105 -1.92 3.14 4.75
C PHE A 105 -2.30 1.74 5.22
N VAL A 106 -3.01 1.02 4.36
CA VAL A 106 -3.34 -0.39 4.49
C VAL A 106 -3.11 -1.05 3.13
N ASP A 107 -2.27 -2.08 3.08
CA ASP A 107 -2.11 -2.93 1.89
C ASP A 107 -2.48 -4.37 2.27
N LEU A 108 -3.40 -4.96 1.55
CA LEU A 108 -3.81 -6.36 1.67
C LEU A 108 -3.54 -7.06 0.34
N SER A 109 -2.92 -8.22 0.39
CA SER A 109 -2.88 -9.12 -0.76
C SER A 109 -3.16 -10.55 -0.34
N ALA A 110 -4.03 -11.23 -1.08
CA ALA A 110 -4.39 -12.61 -0.85
C ALA A 110 -4.22 -13.41 -2.15
N THR A 111 -3.51 -14.53 -2.06
CA THR A 111 -3.42 -15.47 -3.17
C THR A 111 -4.65 -16.37 -3.14
N ILE A 112 -5.50 -16.24 -4.17
CA ILE A 112 -6.70 -17.07 -4.33
C ILE A 112 -6.31 -18.43 -4.87
N PHE A 113 -5.45 -18.47 -5.88
CA PHE A 113 -4.95 -19.68 -6.51
C PHE A 113 -3.56 -19.43 -7.08
N GLY A 114 -2.74 -20.46 -7.12
CA GLY A 114 -1.46 -20.37 -7.81
C GLY A 114 -0.83 -21.73 -8.00
N MET A 115 -0.16 -21.91 -9.13
CA MET A 115 0.59 -23.10 -9.46
C MET A 115 1.84 -22.76 -10.25
N GLY A 116 2.81 -23.64 -10.16
CA GLY A 116 4.00 -23.52 -11.02
C GLY A 116 4.72 -24.84 -11.17
N PHE A 117 5.37 -24.99 -12.30
CA PHE A 117 6.09 -26.22 -12.63
C PHE A 117 7.33 -25.96 -13.47
N ARG A 118 8.30 -26.82 -13.29
CA ARG A 118 9.56 -26.82 -14.05
C ARG A 118 9.43 -27.67 -15.32
N ALA A 119 9.81 -27.08 -16.44
CA ALA A 119 9.91 -27.76 -17.73
C ALA A 119 11.31 -27.53 -18.32
N GLY A 120 12.19 -28.54 -18.22
CA GLY A 120 13.59 -28.39 -18.58
C GLY A 120 14.29 -27.31 -17.76
N GLU A 121 14.89 -26.35 -18.44
CA GLU A 121 15.52 -25.16 -17.82
C GLU A 121 14.54 -24.03 -17.54
N GLY A 122 13.30 -24.16 -18.02
CA GLY A 122 12.24 -23.18 -17.82
C GLY A 122 11.41 -23.48 -16.57
N TYR A 123 10.77 -22.43 -16.05
CA TYR A 123 9.81 -22.49 -14.97
C TYR A 123 8.57 -21.69 -15.35
N PHE A 124 7.42 -22.34 -15.36
CA PHE A 124 6.12 -21.71 -15.58
C PHE A 124 5.42 -21.44 -14.26
N SER A 125 4.71 -20.33 -14.17
CA SER A 125 3.89 -19.98 -13.01
C SER A 125 2.58 -19.35 -13.45
N PHE A 126 1.50 -19.68 -12.76
CA PHE A 126 0.21 -19.04 -12.89
C PHE A 126 -0.30 -18.67 -11.50
N ASN A 127 -0.77 -17.44 -11.30
CA ASN A 127 -1.33 -17.01 -10.03
C ASN A 127 -2.58 -16.15 -10.26
N VAL A 128 -3.53 -16.30 -9.33
CA VAL A 128 -4.68 -15.42 -9.16
C VAL A 128 -4.59 -14.80 -7.78
N MET A 129 -4.53 -13.49 -7.73
CA MET A 129 -4.37 -12.74 -6.49
C MET A 129 -5.40 -11.63 -6.41
N GLN A 130 -5.94 -11.39 -5.23
CA GLN A 130 -6.63 -10.15 -4.90
C GLN A 130 -5.63 -9.19 -4.27
N LYS A 131 -5.67 -7.94 -4.70
CA LYS A 131 -4.87 -6.85 -4.14
C LYS A 131 -5.78 -5.68 -3.79
N SER A 132 -5.63 -5.21 -2.55
CA SER A 132 -6.35 -4.05 -2.05
C SER A 132 -5.35 -3.12 -1.38
N GLY A 133 -5.49 -1.84 -1.65
CA GLY A 133 -4.69 -0.79 -1.05
C GLY A 133 -5.56 0.37 -0.63
N LEU A 134 -5.29 0.95 0.52
CA LEU A 134 -5.87 2.19 0.99
C LEU A 134 -4.75 3.09 1.48
N ARG A 135 -4.82 4.35 1.10
CA ARG A 135 -3.94 5.42 1.60
C ARG A 135 -4.76 6.65 1.86
N MET A 136 -4.47 7.28 2.96
CA MET A 136 -5.04 8.56 3.33
C MET A 136 -3.89 9.44 3.83
N SER A 137 -3.79 10.62 3.25
CA SER A 137 -2.86 11.65 3.66
C SER A 137 -3.66 12.87 4.09
N TYR A 138 -3.36 13.44 5.26
CA TYR A 138 -4.11 14.57 5.80
C TYR A 138 -3.20 15.59 6.46
N PRO A 139 -3.48 16.89 6.26
CA PRO A 139 -2.75 17.97 6.91
C PRO A 139 -3.08 18.02 8.42
N LYS A 140 -2.14 18.49 9.22
CA LYS A 140 -2.32 18.70 10.67
C LYS A 140 -3.51 19.62 10.97
N ASP A 141 -3.75 20.60 10.12
CA ASP A 141 -4.86 21.56 10.27
C ASP A 141 -6.22 20.87 10.24
N LEU A 142 -6.39 19.84 9.39
CA LEU A 142 -7.62 19.04 9.37
C LEU A 142 -7.87 18.34 10.72
N ALA A 143 -6.83 17.73 11.30
CA ALA A 143 -6.94 17.11 12.63
C ALA A 143 -7.18 18.14 13.73
N THR A 144 -6.54 19.32 13.64
CA THR A 144 -6.74 20.41 14.58
C THR A 144 -8.17 20.95 14.51
N MET A 145 -8.68 21.12 13.28
CA MET A 145 -10.08 21.53 13.05
C MET A 145 -11.07 20.53 13.64
N ALA A 146 -10.85 19.23 13.39
CA ALA A 146 -11.73 18.17 13.88
C ALA A 146 -11.76 18.05 15.41
N LEU A 147 -10.65 18.37 16.10
CA LEU A 147 -10.51 18.18 17.54
C LEU A 147 -10.73 19.45 18.36
N LYS A 148 -10.49 20.63 17.79
CA LYS A 148 -10.60 21.94 18.47
C LYS A 148 -11.61 22.88 17.84
N GLY A 149 -12.13 22.52 16.66
CA GLY A 149 -12.97 23.43 15.88
C GLY A 149 -12.16 24.55 15.20
N ASN A 150 -12.88 25.51 14.66
CA ASN A 150 -12.34 26.66 13.94
C ASN A 150 -11.75 27.76 14.85
N GLU A 151 -11.98 27.70 16.14
CA GLU A 151 -11.38 28.64 17.13
C GLU A 151 -9.84 28.64 17.06
N ALA A 152 -9.24 27.50 16.70
CA ALA A 152 -7.80 27.37 16.55
C ALA A 152 -7.24 28.20 15.38
N PHE A 153 -8.10 28.74 14.48
CA PHE A 153 -7.74 29.41 13.24
C PHE A 153 -8.35 30.81 13.11
N LEU A 154 -8.60 31.49 14.27
CA LEU A 154 -9.11 32.86 14.26
C LEU A 154 -8.16 33.83 13.54
N GLY A 155 -8.64 34.48 12.48
CA GLY A 155 -7.86 35.36 11.62
C GLY A 155 -6.98 34.64 10.61
N GLU A 156 -7.07 33.31 10.50
CA GLU A 156 -6.23 32.47 9.66
C GLU A 156 -7.06 31.52 8.78
N THR A 157 -6.40 30.94 7.78
CA THR A 157 -6.98 29.89 6.94
C THR A 157 -6.42 28.53 7.34
N ALA A 158 -7.27 27.61 7.79
CA ALA A 158 -6.90 26.21 7.95
C ALA A 158 -6.66 25.60 6.56
N ASN A 159 -5.48 25.05 6.36
CA ASN A 159 -5.16 24.31 5.13
C ASN A 159 -5.79 22.92 5.20
N LEU A 160 -6.79 22.67 4.36
CA LEU A 160 -7.43 21.38 4.17
C LEU A 160 -7.02 20.75 2.83
N GLY A 161 -6.31 21.51 1.97
CA GLY A 161 -6.02 21.18 0.58
C GLY A 161 -4.96 20.09 0.38
N ASP A 162 -4.17 19.77 1.41
CA ASP A 162 -3.20 18.67 1.35
C ASP A 162 -3.82 17.30 1.73
N PHE A 163 -5.15 17.22 1.78
CA PHE A 163 -5.84 15.94 1.95
C PHE A 163 -5.77 15.12 0.66
N SER A 164 -5.38 13.85 0.78
CA SER A 164 -5.50 12.90 -0.31
C SER A 164 -6.00 11.56 0.18
N PHE A 165 -6.87 10.96 -0.62
CA PHE A 165 -7.39 9.62 -0.41
C PHE A 165 -7.19 8.80 -1.67
N PHE A 166 -6.70 7.58 -1.48
CA PHE A 166 -6.56 6.61 -2.55
C PHE A 166 -6.95 5.22 -2.04
N SER A 167 -7.86 4.58 -2.73
CA SER A 167 -8.24 3.19 -2.48
C SER A 167 -8.35 2.44 -3.80
N ASN A 168 -7.77 1.24 -3.84
CA ASN A 168 -7.91 0.36 -4.98
C ASN A 168 -8.17 -1.08 -4.52
N ASN A 169 -8.97 -1.78 -5.28
CA ASN A 169 -9.23 -3.21 -5.13
C ASN A 169 -9.34 -3.84 -6.51
N TYR A 170 -8.50 -4.84 -6.78
CA TYR A 170 -8.48 -5.51 -8.08
C TYR A 170 -8.02 -6.96 -7.97
N LEU A 171 -8.43 -7.76 -8.97
CA LEU A 171 -7.91 -9.11 -9.20
C LEU A 171 -6.76 -9.07 -10.19
N GLU A 172 -5.72 -9.83 -9.92
CA GLU A 172 -4.56 -10.04 -10.79
C GLU A 172 -4.52 -11.51 -11.23
N PHE A 173 -4.54 -11.75 -12.53
CA PHE A 173 -4.29 -13.04 -13.16
C PHE A 173 -2.93 -12.94 -13.84
N SER A 174 -1.96 -13.72 -13.39
CA SER A 174 -0.59 -13.60 -13.89
C SER A 174 -0.06 -14.92 -14.44
N LEU A 175 0.54 -14.87 -15.62
CA LEU A 175 1.24 -15.98 -16.26
C LEU A 175 2.72 -15.62 -16.37
N GLY A 176 3.58 -16.37 -15.70
CA GLY A 176 5.02 -16.14 -15.66
C GLY A 176 5.80 -17.27 -16.33
N TYR A 177 6.90 -16.89 -16.97
CA TYR A 177 7.90 -17.80 -17.49
C TYR A 177 9.29 -17.27 -17.16
N SER A 178 10.13 -18.15 -16.62
CA SER A 178 11.55 -17.87 -16.43
C SER A 178 12.40 -18.96 -17.06
N ARG A 179 13.56 -18.59 -17.60
CA ARG A 179 14.48 -19.52 -18.22
C ARG A 179 15.92 -19.15 -17.92
N LYS A 180 16.72 -20.17 -17.71
CA LYS A 180 18.18 -20.08 -17.70
C LYS A 180 18.67 -19.93 -19.15
N ILE A 181 19.15 -18.73 -19.51
CA ILE A 181 19.65 -18.44 -20.89
C ILE A 181 21.11 -18.83 -21.01
N TYR A 182 21.90 -18.56 -19.98
CA TYR A 182 23.28 -19.00 -19.85
C TYR A 182 23.45 -19.63 -18.46
N ASP A 183 24.57 -20.35 -18.28
CA ASP A 183 24.85 -21.00 -16.99
C ASP A 183 24.79 -20.06 -15.78
N ASN A 184 25.05 -18.81 -16.03
CA ASN A 184 25.10 -17.75 -15.01
C ASN A 184 23.96 -16.73 -15.12
N LEU A 185 23.08 -16.80 -16.14
CA LEU A 185 22.01 -15.81 -16.35
C LEU A 185 20.64 -16.49 -16.45
N THR A 186 19.75 -16.14 -15.57
CA THR A 186 18.32 -16.49 -15.62
C THR A 186 17.51 -15.23 -15.86
N VAL A 187 16.60 -15.25 -16.81
CA VAL A 187 15.66 -14.17 -17.10
C VAL A 187 14.24 -14.65 -16.90
N GLY A 188 13.33 -13.72 -16.61
CA GLY A 188 11.93 -14.02 -16.42
C GLY A 188 11.03 -12.87 -16.87
N LEU A 189 9.88 -13.26 -17.37
CA LEU A 189 8.81 -12.36 -17.80
C LEU A 189 7.50 -12.85 -17.17
N LYS A 190 6.63 -11.91 -16.76
CA LYS A 190 5.29 -12.21 -16.31
C LYS A 190 4.31 -11.26 -16.99
N ALA A 191 3.32 -11.81 -17.66
CA ALA A 191 2.18 -11.06 -18.19
C ALA A 191 1.03 -11.12 -17.19
N LYS A 192 0.33 -10.01 -17.00
CA LYS A 192 -0.76 -9.88 -16.04
C LYS A 192 -2.00 -9.33 -16.75
N TYR A 193 -3.12 -9.98 -16.53
CA TYR A 193 -4.43 -9.42 -16.75
C TYR A 193 -4.96 -8.91 -15.41
N LEU A 194 -5.44 -7.69 -15.39
CA LEU A 194 -5.96 -7.02 -14.19
C LEU A 194 -7.45 -6.79 -14.36
N SER A 195 -8.17 -6.87 -13.27
CA SER A 195 -9.60 -6.58 -13.24
C SER A 195 -9.92 -5.69 -12.05
N GLY A 196 -10.20 -4.42 -12.31
CA GLY A 196 -10.58 -3.44 -11.30
C GLY A 196 -11.96 -3.75 -10.73
N LEU A 197 -12.04 -3.89 -9.40
CA LEU A 197 -13.29 -4.15 -8.68
C LEU A 197 -13.86 -2.87 -8.08
N ALA A 198 -13.01 -2.09 -7.41
CA ALA A 198 -13.37 -0.81 -6.82
C ALA A 198 -12.16 0.12 -6.80
N PHE A 199 -12.42 1.39 -6.95
CA PHE A 199 -11.40 2.43 -6.95
C PHE A 199 -11.97 3.73 -6.42
N LEU A 200 -11.17 4.49 -5.67
CA LEU A 200 -11.49 5.86 -5.27
C LEU A 200 -10.19 6.64 -5.07
N GLU A 201 -10.08 7.80 -5.70
CA GLU A 201 -8.94 8.70 -5.58
C GLU A 201 -9.44 10.15 -5.51
N SER A 202 -8.90 10.92 -4.55
CA SER A 202 -8.94 12.37 -4.65
C SER A 202 -7.80 12.81 -5.57
N LYS A 203 -8.12 13.06 -6.84
CA LYS A 203 -7.16 13.41 -7.88
C LYS A 203 -6.53 14.75 -7.62
N ASP A 204 -7.40 15.72 -7.34
CA ASP A 204 -7.05 17.07 -6.91
C ASP A 204 -7.90 17.37 -5.69
N PHE A 205 -7.30 17.94 -4.66
CA PHE A 205 -8.00 18.30 -3.45
C PHE A 205 -7.40 19.59 -2.90
N ASN A 206 -7.98 20.73 -3.30
CA ASN A 206 -7.64 22.04 -2.78
C ASN A 206 -8.82 22.57 -1.97
N ALA A 207 -8.64 22.71 -0.69
CA ALA A 207 -9.67 23.24 0.22
C ALA A 207 -9.02 24.08 1.31
N GLY A 208 -9.69 25.18 1.70
CA GLY A 208 -9.26 26.03 2.78
C GLY A 208 -10.44 26.61 3.50
N LEU A 209 -10.40 26.65 4.82
CA LEU A 209 -11.42 27.27 5.67
C LEU A 209 -10.81 28.47 6.39
N TYR A 210 -11.17 29.68 5.97
CA TYR A 210 -10.82 30.91 6.68
C TYR A 210 -11.83 31.17 7.79
N THR A 211 -11.34 31.51 8.98
CA THR A 211 -12.15 31.97 10.11
C THR A 211 -11.80 33.45 10.41
N SER A 212 -12.78 34.31 10.47
CA SER A 212 -12.55 35.73 10.83
C SER A 212 -11.91 35.87 12.21
N SER A 213 -11.21 36.99 12.42
CA SER A 213 -10.53 37.26 13.73
C SER A 213 -11.47 37.32 14.91
N ASN A 214 -12.74 37.65 14.68
CA ASN A 214 -13.78 37.73 15.71
C ASN A 214 -14.57 36.40 15.81
N GLY A 215 -14.35 35.44 14.92
CA GLY A 215 -15.09 34.19 14.85
C GLY A 215 -16.53 34.32 14.31
N ASP A 216 -16.88 35.46 13.76
CA ASP A 216 -18.26 35.79 13.33
C ASP A 216 -18.51 35.37 11.86
N SER A 217 -17.46 35.01 11.10
CA SER A 217 -17.64 34.56 9.73
C SER A 217 -16.65 33.46 9.36
N LEU A 218 -17.10 32.58 8.46
CA LEU A 218 -16.33 31.51 7.86
C LEU A 218 -16.35 31.67 6.34
N SER A 219 -15.24 31.37 5.68
CA SER A 219 -15.18 31.28 4.23
C SER A 219 -14.50 30.01 3.80
N LEU A 220 -15.24 29.12 3.12
CA LEU A 220 -14.77 27.87 2.56
C LEU A 220 -14.47 28.06 1.09
N THR A 221 -13.27 27.68 0.66
CA THR A 221 -12.90 27.59 -0.75
C THR A 221 -12.62 26.13 -1.09
N THR A 222 -13.18 25.66 -2.19
CA THR A 222 -13.02 24.25 -2.62
C THR A 222 -12.73 24.15 -4.11
N ASP A 223 -11.80 23.27 -4.47
CA ASP A 223 -11.54 22.80 -5.83
C ASP A 223 -11.09 21.35 -5.72
N ILE A 224 -12.04 20.42 -5.87
CA ILE A 224 -11.87 19.01 -5.56
C ILE A 224 -12.29 18.18 -6.78
N LEU A 225 -11.43 17.24 -7.21
CA LEU A 225 -11.76 16.21 -8.19
C LEU A 225 -11.63 14.84 -7.53
N LEU A 226 -12.76 14.15 -7.37
CA LEU A 226 -12.82 12.75 -6.95
C LEU A 226 -13.08 11.87 -8.15
N GLN A 227 -12.28 10.82 -8.33
CA GLN A 227 -12.49 9.79 -9.33
C GLN A 227 -12.71 8.45 -8.65
N GLY A 228 -13.77 7.77 -9.03
CA GLY A 228 -14.10 6.49 -8.41
C GLY A 228 -14.76 5.51 -9.36
N THR A 229 -14.75 4.25 -8.95
CA THR A 229 -15.58 3.19 -9.52
C THR A 229 -16.02 2.26 -8.40
N ALA A 230 -17.31 2.01 -8.36
CA ALA A 230 -17.94 1.05 -7.46
C ALA A 230 -19.21 0.55 -8.14
N PRO A 231 -19.58 -0.73 -7.95
CA PRO A 231 -20.80 -1.29 -8.56
C PRO A 231 -22.06 -0.79 -7.83
N VAL A 232 -22.29 0.51 -7.90
CA VAL A 232 -23.48 1.20 -7.37
C VAL A 232 -24.07 2.09 -8.45
N THR A 233 -25.34 2.41 -8.33
CA THR A 233 -25.99 3.43 -9.16
C THR A 233 -26.17 4.68 -8.31
N ILE A 234 -25.66 5.80 -8.80
CA ILE A 234 -25.79 7.08 -8.12
C ILE A 234 -26.70 7.97 -8.94
N SER A 235 -27.77 8.46 -8.31
CA SER A 235 -28.61 9.51 -8.85
C SER A 235 -28.28 10.84 -8.17
N THR A 236 -28.31 11.91 -8.97
CA THR A 236 -28.06 13.28 -8.49
C THR A 236 -29.31 14.12 -8.68
N ASP A 237 -29.47 15.10 -7.82
CA ASP A 237 -30.49 16.12 -7.94
C ASP A 237 -30.16 17.12 -9.09
N SER A 238 -31.02 18.15 -9.28
CA SER A 238 -30.84 19.17 -10.31
C SER A 238 -29.62 20.06 -10.10
N SER A 239 -29.04 20.06 -8.89
CA SER A 239 -27.86 20.84 -8.50
C SER A 239 -26.57 20.02 -8.56
N GLY A 240 -26.67 18.72 -8.93
CA GLY A 240 -25.54 17.79 -9.03
C GLY A 240 -25.18 17.08 -7.72
N PHE A 241 -25.90 17.34 -6.62
CA PHE A 241 -25.68 16.64 -5.36
C PHE A 241 -26.26 15.21 -5.39
N ILE A 242 -25.63 14.32 -4.63
CA ILE A 242 -26.11 12.93 -4.54
C ILE A 242 -27.47 12.90 -3.85
N ASP A 243 -28.48 12.43 -4.59
CA ASP A 243 -29.83 12.23 -4.09
C ASP A 243 -30.05 10.81 -3.57
N ASN A 244 -29.58 9.80 -4.34
CA ASN A 244 -29.72 8.41 -3.95
C ASN A 244 -28.53 7.56 -4.40
N VAL A 245 -28.21 6.52 -3.61
CA VAL A 245 -27.19 5.51 -3.93
C VAL A 245 -27.84 4.14 -3.83
N GLU A 246 -27.98 3.47 -4.95
CA GLU A 246 -28.58 2.13 -5.04
C GLU A 246 -27.49 1.08 -5.21
N GLU A 247 -27.47 0.09 -4.30
CA GLU A 247 -26.64 -1.09 -4.46
C GLU A 247 -27.29 -2.04 -5.48
N PRO A 248 -26.51 -2.75 -6.33
CA PRO A 248 -27.06 -3.74 -7.24
C PRO A 248 -27.66 -4.90 -6.45
N GLU A 249 -28.82 -5.38 -6.85
CA GLU A 249 -29.51 -6.51 -6.20
C GLU A 249 -28.64 -7.78 -6.12
N THR A 250 -27.78 -7.99 -7.11
CA THR A 250 -26.82 -9.11 -7.15
C THR A 250 -25.58 -8.73 -7.95
N LEU A 251 -24.39 -8.94 -7.38
CA LEU A 251 -23.13 -8.89 -8.11
C LEU A 251 -22.88 -10.25 -8.79
N GLY A 252 -22.79 -10.24 -10.10
CA GLY A 252 -22.43 -11.41 -10.90
C GLY A 252 -20.91 -11.56 -11.09
N ILE A 253 -20.46 -12.75 -11.47
CA ILE A 253 -19.07 -12.98 -11.83
C ILE A 253 -18.61 -12.05 -12.98
N ASN A 254 -19.52 -11.69 -13.89
CA ASN A 254 -19.22 -10.79 -15.01
C ASN A 254 -18.87 -9.37 -14.54
N ASP A 255 -19.44 -8.90 -13.43
CA ASP A 255 -19.14 -7.57 -12.88
C ASP A 255 -17.70 -7.46 -12.40
N ALA A 256 -17.12 -8.59 -11.99
CA ALA A 256 -15.70 -8.64 -11.63
C ALA A 256 -14.73 -8.45 -12.80
N PHE A 257 -15.19 -8.47 -14.07
CA PHE A 257 -14.32 -8.36 -15.26
C PHE A 257 -14.60 -7.13 -16.12
N GLN A 258 -15.34 -6.16 -15.63
CA GLN A 258 -15.78 -5.01 -16.41
C GLN A 258 -14.72 -3.92 -16.60
N ASN A 259 -13.76 -3.81 -15.68
CA ASN A 259 -12.68 -2.82 -15.73
C ASN A 259 -11.33 -3.51 -15.99
N PRO A 260 -11.01 -3.79 -17.27
CA PRO A 260 -9.82 -4.55 -17.63
C PRO A 260 -8.55 -3.70 -17.51
N GLY A 261 -7.45 -4.37 -17.17
CA GLY A 261 -6.13 -3.80 -17.14
C GLY A 261 -5.07 -4.79 -17.55
N PHE A 262 -3.88 -4.29 -17.82
CA PHE A 262 -2.72 -5.10 -18.20
C PHE A 262 -1.46 -4.60 -17.51
N ALA A 263 -0.61 -5.54 -17.11
CA ALA A 263 0.71 -5.22 -16.60
C ALA A 263 1.74 -6.27 -17.01
N ILE A 264 3.00 -5.89 -16.92
CA ILE A 264 4.13 -6.78 -17.15
C ILE A 264 5.12 -6.67 -16.00
N ASP A 265 5.76 -7.82 -15.69
CA ASP A 265 6.93 -7.87 -14.82
C ASP A 265 8.09 -8.45 -15.62
N ILE A 266 9.28 -7.86 -15.43
CA ILE A 266 10.52 -8.32 -16.07
C ILE A 266 11.57 -8.48 -14.97
N GLY A 267 12.37 -9.55 -15.04
CA GLY A 267 13.43 -9.76 -14.07
C GLY A 267 14.61 -10.54 -14.62
N GLY A 268 15.75 -10.34 -13.99
CA GLY A 268 17.00 -11.03 -14.30
C GLY A 268 17.77 -11.37 -13.03
N THR A 269 18.44 -12.51 -13.03
CA THR A 269 19.38 -12.92 -12.00
C THR A 269 20.68 -13.40 -12.66
N TYR A 270 21.78 -12.76 -12.28
CA TYR A 270 23.12 -13.06 -12.79
C TYR A 270 24.02 -13.58 -11.66
N LYS A 271 24.58 -14.77 -11.84
CA LYS A 271 25.57 -15.35 -10.94
C LYS A 271 26.97 -14.99 -11.45
N LEU A 272 27.65 -14.10 -10.75
CA LEU A 272 29.02 -13.72 -11.10
C LEU A 272 29.98 -14.90 -10.88
N ASN A 273 29.82 -15.58 -9.75
CA ASN A 273 30.56 -16.76 -9.35
C ASN A 273 29.77 -17.55 -8.29
N ASP A 274 30.37 -18.54 -7.65
CA ASP A 274 29.71 -19.32 -6.60
C ASP A 274 29.39 -18.52 -5.33
N GLN A 275 30.03 -17.36 -5.13
CA GLN A 275 29.86 -16.52 -3.95
C GLN A 275 28.93 -15.33 -4.20
N PHE A 276 28.90 -14.78 -5.42
CA PHE A 276 28.17 -13.54 -5.71
C PHE A 276 27.08 -13.73 -6.76
N SER A 277 25.91 -13.21 -6.47
CA SER A 277 24.78 -13.14 -7.38
C SER A 277 24.12 -11.77 -7.33
N PHE A 278 23.74 -11.24 -8.48
CA PHE A 278 23.03 -9.98 -8.64
C PHE A 278 21.67 -10.23 -9.26
N SER A 279 20.70 -9.41 -8.93
CA SER A 279 19.36 -9.50 -9.51
C SER A 279 18.77 -8.11 -9.72
N ALA A 280 17.95 -8.01 -10.77
CA ALA A 280 17.16 -6.81 -11.05
C ALA A 280 15.76 -7.23 -11.47
N ALA A 281 14.74 -6.49 -11.05
CA ALA A 281 13.38 -6.70 -11.50
C ALA A 281 12.59 -5.38 -11.53
N ILE A 282 11.70 -5.28 -12.50
CA ILE A 282 10.66 -4.26 -12.57
C ILE A 282 9.34 -5.01 -12.54
N ILE A 283 8.47 -4.68 -11.61
CA ILE A 283 7.16 -5.32 -11.45
C ILE A 283 6.04 -4.29 -11.42
N ASP A 284 4.83 -4.75 -11.79
CA ASP A 284 3.61 -3.94 -11.83
C ASP A 284 3.71 -2.75 -12.81
N LEU A 285 4.42 -2.92 -13.95
CA LEU A 285 4.42 -1.92 -15.02
C LEU A 285 3.15 -2.09 -15.86
N GLY A 286 2.12 -1.30 -15.58
CA GLY A 286 0.83 -1.43 -16.24
C GLY A 286 -0.23 -0.44 -15.74
N PHE A 287 -1.46 -0.67 -16.16
CA PHE A 287 -2.61 0.18 -15.89
C PHE A 287 -3.91 -0.64 -15.80
N ILE A 288 -4.95 -0.03 -15.22
CA ILE A 288 -6.34 -0.48 -15.26
C ILE A 288 -7.16 0.61 -15.95
N ASN A 289 -8.02 0.21 -16.88
CA ASN A 289 -8.97 1.09 -17.54
C ASN A 289 -10.34 0.96 -16.86
N TYR A 290 -10.69 1.97 -16.08
CA TYR A 290 -11.97 2.07 -15.42
C TYR A 290 -12.99 2.70 -16.38
N LYS A 291 -13.97 1.92 -16.79
CA LYS A 291 -14.99 2.29 -17.79
C LYS A 291 -16.43 1.91 -17.42
N ASN A 292 -16.59 1.08 -16.40
CA ASN A 292 -17.90 0.67 -15.90
C ASN A 292 -18.04 1.05 -14.43
N TYR A 293 -19.24 1.48 -14.04
CA TYR A 293 -19.52 1.99 -12.70
C TYR A 293 -18.60 3.17 -12.30
N VAL A 294 -18.31 4.03 -13.27
CA VAL A 294 -17.45 5.20 -13.05
C VAL A 294 -18.27 6.34 -12.47
N HIS A 295 -17.72 6.98 -11.44
CA HIS A 295 -18.32 8.08 -10.71
C HIS A 295 -17.24 9.13 -10.48
N ASN A 296 -17.25 10.21 -11.25
CA ASN A 296 -16.34 11.35 -11.07
C ASN A 296 -17.15 12.53 -10.53
N TYR A 297 -16.63 13.16 -9.49
CA TYR A 297 -17.21 14.35 -8.87
C TYR A 297 -16.21 15.48 -8.91
N THR A 298 -16.62 16.61 -9.49
CA THR A 298 -15.89 17.87 -9.37
C THR A 298 -16.68 18.79 -8.45
N VAL A 299 -16.02 19.31 -7.42
CA VAL A 299 -16.62 20.23 -6.44
C VAL A 299 -15.81 21.52 -6.48
N ASN A 300 -16.40 22.59 -6.99
CA ASN A 300 -15.73 23.86 -7.14
C ASN A 300 -16.63 24.98 -6.64
N GLY A 301 -16.12 25.84 -5.76
CA GLY A 301 -16.86 26.96 -5.25
C GLY A 301 -16.20 27.69 -4.09
N GLN A 302 -16.83 28.78 -3.74
CA GLN A 302 -16.51 29.55 -2.56
C GLN A 302 -17.80 29.84 -1.81
N PHE A 303 -17.86 29.44 -0.56
CA PHE A 303 -18.98 29.69 0.34
C PHE A 303 -18.53 30.59 1.50
N SER A 304 -19.33 31.58 1.84
CA SER A 304 -19.08 32.46 2.97
C SER A 304 -20.30 32.47 3.89
N PHE A 305 -20.07 32.18 5.16
CA PHE A 305 -21.08 32.12 6.21
C PHE A 305 -20.80 33.19 7.26
N THR A 306 -21.78 34.04 7.52
CA THR A 306 -21.68 35.16 8.47
C THR A 306 -22.62 35.00 9.68
N GLY A 307 -23.03 33.75 9.97
CA GLY A 307 -23.99 33.42 11.02
C GLY A 307 -25.42 33.28 10.50
N VAL A 308 -26.27 32.66 11.31
CA VAL A 308 -27.70 32.49 11.02
C VAL A 308 -28.48 33.56 11.81
N ASP A 309 -29.35 34.29 11.13
CA ASP A 309 -30.26 35.24 11.79
C ASP A 309 -31.43 34.44 12.42
N VAL A 310 -31.36 34.28 13.72
CA VAL A 310 -32.41 33.61 14.51
C VAL A 310 -33.47 34.63 15.07
N SER A 311 -33.37 35.89 14.69
CA SER A 311 -34.26 36.93 15.20
C SER A 311 -35.73 36.71 14.83
N ASN A 312 -35.98 36.08 13.66
CA ASN A 312 -37.32 35.76 13.19
C ASN A 312 -37.95 34.50 13.81
N GLN A 313 -37.16 33.72 14.55
CA GLN A 313 -37.65 32.49 15.19
C GLN A 313 -38.23 32.68 16.61
N ILE A 314 -38.00 33.87 17.18
CA ILE A 314 -38.53 34.19 18.50
C ILE A 314 -39.89 34.89 18.31
N GLY A 315 -40.91 34.11 17.95
CA GLY A 315 -42.28 34.62 17.96
C GLY A 315 -43.17 34.41 16.75
N ASP A 316 -42.72 33.72 15.72
CA ASP A 316 -43.54 33.44 14.55
C ASP A 316 -43.44 31.96 14.15
N ASP A 317 -44.59 31.37 13.70
CA ASP A 317 -44.71 29.98 13.24
C ASP A 317 -44.01 29.72 11.87
N SER A 318 -42.89 30.39 11.58
CA SER A 318 -42.13 30.11 10.37
C SER A 318 -41.31 28.84 10.54
N ASN A 319 -41.67 27.80 9.81
CA ASN A 319 -41.14 26.45 9.80
C ASN A 319 -39.76 26.33 9.10
N SER A 320 -38.96 27.41 8.99
CA SER A 320 -37.63 27.31 8.39
C SER A 320 -36.60 26.81 9.40
N ASP A 321 -35.98 25.69 9.13
CA ASP A 321 -34.85 25.20 9.91
C ASP A 321 -33.60 26.00 9.49
N PRO A 322 -32.89 26.71 10.38
CA PRO A 322 -31.68 27.46 10.05
C PRO A 322 -30.59 26.60 9.46
N MET A 323 -30.57 25.29 9.76
CA MET A 323 -29.62 24.34 9.18
C MET A 323 -29.98 24.00 7.75
N GLU A 324 -31.27 24.00 7.39
CA GLU A 324 -31.75 23.81 6.02
C GLU A 324 -31.38 25.02 5.16
N GLU A 325 -31.62 26.27 5.63
CA GLU A 325 -31.19 27.50 4.94
C GLU A 325 -29.67 27.57 4.72
N LEU A 326 -28.88 27.09 5.70
CA LEU A 326 -27.42 26.99 5.57
C LEU A 326 -27.05 25.97 4.50
N ALA A 327 -27.67 24.80 4.51
CA ALA A 327 -27.44 23.76 3.51
C ALA A 327 -27.77 24.21 2.10
N ASP A 328 -28.90 24.90 1.93
CA ASP A 328 -29.34 25.46 0.63
C ASP A 328 -28.35 26.52 0.16
N SER A 329 -27.91 27.44 1.01
CA SER A 329 -26.91 28.47 0.69
C SER A 329 -25.56 27.87 0.31
N LEU A 330 -25.14 26.77 0.96
CA LEU A 330 -23.95 26.02 0.59
C LEU A 330 -24.13 25.38 -0.80
N GLN A 331 -25.27 24.77 -1.08
CA GLN A 331 -25.59 24.15 -2.36
C GLN A 331 -25.60 25.18 -3.52
N GLU A 332 -26.12 26.37 -3.29
CA GLU A 332 -26.12 27.45 -4.30
C GLU A 332 -24.71 27.99 -4.60
N SER A 333 -23.83 27.99 -3.59
CA SER A 333 -22.49 28.57 -3.67
C SER A 333 -21.43 27.62 -4.20
N VAL A 334 -21.66 26.30 -4.09
CA VAL A 334 -20.73 25.24 -4.49
C VAL A 334 -21.30 24.50 -5.68
N LYS A 335 -20.60 24.54 -6.82
CA LYS A 335 -20.97 23.77 -8.00
C LYS A 335 -20.46 22.35 -7.85
N MET A 336 -21.34 21.39 -7.96
CA MET A 336 -21.03 20.00 -8.03
C MET A 336 -21.36 19.45 -9.42
N GLU A 337 -20.36 18.88 -10.09
CA GLU A 337 -20.51 18.26 -11.41
C GLU A 337 -20.24 16.77 -11.28
N TYR A 338 -21.19 15.96 -11.72
CA TYR A 338 -21.10 14.52 -11.79
C TYR A 338 -20.86 14.08 -13.22
N SER A 339 -19.88 13.19 -13.45
CA SER A 339 -19.63 12.58 -14.74
C SER A 339 -19.27 11.10 -14.63
N GLN A 340 -19.46 10.37 -15.73
CA GLN A 340 -19.12 8.95 -15.86
C GLN A 340 -18.02 8.73 -16.91
N GLU A 341 -17.13 9.70 -17.06
CA GLU A 341 -16.03 9.61 -18.01
C GLU A 341 -14.99 8.57 -17.57
N ASN A 342 -14.61 7.73 -18.53
CA ASN A 342 -13.61 6.69 -18.32
C ASN A 342 -12.26 7.29 -17.96
N PHE A 343 -11.50 6.59 -17.11
CA PHE A 343 -10.14 7.00 -16.78
C PHE A 343 -9.17 5.82 -16.72
N LEU A 344 -7.89 6.13 -16.89
CA LEU A 344 -6.80 5.18 -16.77
C LEU A 344 -6.08 5.39 -15.44
N GLN A 345 -6.00 4.32 -14.66
CA GLN A 345 -5.19 4.29 -13.44
C GLN A 345 -3.91 3.49 -13.68
N PHE A 346 -2.75 4.14 -13.62
CA PHE A 346 -1.47 3.46 -13.70
C PHE A 346 -1.13 2.82 -12.36
N LEU A 347 -0.63 1.58 -12.42
CA LEU A 347 -0.09 0.92 -11.25
C LEU A 347 1.21 1.61 -10.83
N GLY A 348 1.52 1.55 -9.54
CA GLY A 348 2.81 2.05 -9.03
C GLY A 348 3.92 1.02 -9.29
N PRO A 349 4.71 1.12 -10.37
CA PRO A 349 5.76 0.17 -10.66
C PRO A 349 6.81 0.13 -9.55
N LYS A 350 7.41 -1.04 -9.35
CA LYS A 350 8.44 -1.29 -8.35
C LYS A 350 9.70 -1.80 -9.02
N ILE A 351 10.83 -1.19 -8.69
CA ILE A 351 12.15 -1.61 -9.15
C ILE A 351 12.88 -2.26 -7.98
N PHE A 352 13.39 -3.45 -8.19
CA PHE A 352 14.20 -4.19 -7.24
C PHE A 352 15.61 -4.37 -7.81
N LEU A 353 16.64 -4.00 -7.03
CA LEU A 353 18.04 -4.26 -7.31
C LEU A 353 18.63 -5.02 -6.14
N GLY A 354 19.10 -6.22 -6.37
CA GLY A 354 19.57 -7.13 -5.35
C GLY A 354 21.01 -7.58 -5.57
N GLY A 355 21.77 -7.67 -4.47
CA GLY A 355 23.07 -8.32 -4.39
C GLY A 355 23.06 -9.38 -3.31
N ARG A 356 23.70 -10.52 -3.53
CA ARG A 356 23.74 -11.66 -2.60
C ARG A 356 25.14 -12.22 -2.51
N TYR A 357 25.60 -12.45 -1.29
CA TYR A 357 26.89 -13.07 -0.97
C TYR A 357 26.66 -14.40 -0.26
N PHE A 358 27.12 -15.51 -0.84
CA PHE A 358 26.96 -16.85 -0.29
C PHE A 358 28.18 -17.25 0.55
N VAL A 359 27.91 -17.64 1.79
CA VAL A 359 28.89 -18.24 2.70
C VAL A 359 28.61 -19.73 2.79
N GLY A 360 29.20 -20.49 1.83
CA GLY A 360 28.90 -21.90 1.66
C GLY A 360 27.47 -22.17 1.17
N GLU A 361 26.93 -23.33 1.46
CA GLU A 361 25.63 -23.78 0.94
C GLU A 361 24.43 -23.36 1.80
N ARG A 362 24.65 -22.92 3.03
CA ARG A 362 23.58 -22.78 4.03
C ARG A 362 23.33 -21.36 4.51
N LEU A 363 24.28 -20.48 4.34
CA LEU A 363 24.20 -19.10 4.80
C LEU A 363 24.45 -18.14 3.64
N ASP A 364 23.69 -17.10 3.53
CA ASP A 364 23.95 -15.99 2.62
C ASP A 364 23.53 -14.65 3.23
N PHE A 365 24.16 -13.61 2.76
CA PHE A 365 23.84 -12.23 3.06
C PHE A 365 23.29 -11.56 1.81
N GLY A 366 22.22 -10.78 1.97
CA GLY A 366 21.57 -10.06 0.88
C GLY A 366 21.54 -8.56 1.12
N PHE A 367 21.74 -7.81 0.05
CA PHE A 367 21.44 -6.39 -0.02
C PHE A 367 20.35 -6.17 -1.07
N LEU A 368 19.30 -5.44 -0.71
CA LEU A 368 18.19 -5.12 -1.59
C LEU A 368 17.92 -3.62 -1.57
N SER A 369 17.92 -3.01 -2.74
CA SER A 369 17.38 -1.68 -3.00
C SER A 369 16.03 -1.83 -3.68
N ARG A 370 14.99 -1.21 -3.15
CA ARG A 370 13.66 -1.18 -3.73
C ARG A 370 13.20 0.25 -3.90
N THR A 371 12.83 0.59 -5.14
CA THR A 371 12.19 1.86 -5.49
C THR A 371 10.76 1.58 -5.92
N ARG A 372 9.78 2.31 -5.38
CA ARG A 372 8.37 2.26 -5.79
C ARG A 372 7.94 3.64 -6.22
N PHE A 373 7.30 3.72 -7.38
CA PHE A 373 6.65 4.93 -7.88
C PHE A 373 5.17 4.82 -7.57
N TYR A 374 4.60 5.84 -6.95
CA TYR A 374 3.20 5.79 -6.55
C TYR A 374 2.63 7.20 -6.33
N ALA A 375 1.50 7.52 -6.98
CA ALA A 375 0.77 8.78 -6.83
C ALA A 375 1.71 10.02 -6.85
N GLY A 376 2.61 10.09 -7.84
CA GLY A 376 3.56 11.20 -7.97
C GLY A 376 4.76 11.17 -7.01
N SER A 377 4.81 10.22 -6.06
CA SER A 377 5.89 10.08 -5.10
C SER A 377 6.82 8.89 -5.39
N VAL A 378 8.07 9.01 -4.97
CA VAL A 378 9.11 7.97 -5.11
C VAL A 378 9.51 7.46 -3.74
N ASN A 379 9.29 6.17 -3.52
CA ASN A 379 9.59 5.51 -2.25
C ASN A 379 10.79 4.60 -2.38
N GLN A 380 11.87 4.94 -1.67
CA GLN A 380 13.11 4.20 -1.66
C GLN A 380 13.28 3.44 -0.35
N SER A 381 13.73 2.18 -0.43
CA SER A 381 14.11 1.40 0.75
C SER A 381 15.36 0.58 0.48
N PHE A 382 16.15 0.39 1.53
CA PHE A 382 17.35 -0.44 1.53
C PHE A 382 17.24 -1.49 2.62
N THR A 383 17.54 -2.74 2.28
CA THR A 383 17.46 -3.87 3.20
C THR A 383 18.73 -4.68 3.16
N LEU A 384 19.26 -4.96 4.33
CA LEU A 384 20.27 -5.98 4.54
C LEU A 384 19.61 -7.22 5.13
N SER A 385 19.98 -8.41 4.67
CA SER A 385 19.43 -9.66 5.18
C SER A 385 20.50 -10.72 5.40
N ALA A 386 20.25 -11.58 6.39
CA ALA A 386 20.98 -12.80 6.62
C ALA A 386 20.02 -13.96 6.52
N ASN A 387 20.26 -14.87 5.58
CA ASN A 387 19.36 -15.98 5.26
C ASN A 387 20.09 -17.30 5.54
N THR A 388 19.46 -18.19 6.28
CA THR A 388 20.08 -19.47 6.57
C THR A 388 19.11 -20.65 6.35
N ARG A 389 19.72 -21.77 5.96
CA ARG A 389 19.05 -23.04 5.68
C ARG A 389 19.74 -24.14 6.46
N PRO A 390 19.59 -24.14 7.81
CA PRO A 390 20.32 -25.06 8.69
C PRO A 390 20.08 -26.51 8.34
N ILE A 391 18.84 -26.85 7.95
CA ILE A 391 18.43 -28.16 7.46
C ILE A 391 17.52 -28.03 6.24
N ARG A 392 17.24 -29.14 5.58
CA ARG A 392 16.37 -29.13 4.37
C ARG A 392 14.94 -28.68 4.64
N ALA A 393 14.45 -28.90 5.86
CA ALA A 393 13.10 -28.58 6.26
C ALA A 393 12.93 -27.13 6.71
N VAL A 394 13.99 -26.42 7.08
CA VAL A 394 13.92 -25.09 7.71
C VAL A 394 14.65 -24.06 6.88
N SER A 395 14.02 -22.91 6.68
CA SER A 395 14.65 -21.70 6.17
C SER A 395 14.32 -20.55 7.10
N LEU A 396 15.34 -19.79 7.47
CA LEU A 396 15.23 -18.62 8.35
C LEU A 396 15.81 -17.40 7.62
N SER A 397 15.19 -16.27 7.82
CA SER A 397 15.66 -14.97 7.33
C SER A 397 15.56 -13.96 8.45
N LEU A 398 16.60 -13.15 8.61
CA LEU A 398 16.62 -11.95 9.43
C LEU A 398 16.98 -10.78 8.53
N SER A 399 16.26 -9.68 8.62
CA SER A 399 16.49 -8.50 7.79
C SER A 399 16.48 -7.22 8.62
N TYR A 400 17.21 -6.24 8.15
CA TYR A 400 17.17 -4.88 8.66
C TYR A 400 16.92 -3.94 7.49
N SER A 401 15.88 -3.13 7.59
CA SER A 401 15.45 -2.26 6.51
C SER A 401 15.39 -0.81 6.96
N VAL A 402 15.93 0.07 6.11
CA VAL A 402 15.76 1.52 6.20
C VAL A 402 14.75 1.90 5.13
N MET A 403 13.63 2.45 5.56
CA MET A 403 12.50 2.81 4.69
C MET A 403 11.96 4.17 5.12
N ASN A 404 11.96 5.14 4.21
CA ASN A 404 11.27 6.42 4.38
C ASN A 404 11.50 7.11 5.75
N GLY A 405 12.78 7.21 6.15
CA GLY A 405 13.13 7.81 7.42
C GLY A 405 12.86 6.95 8.67
N ALA A 406 12.25 5.77 8.55
CA ALA A 406 12.13 4.81 9.64
C ALA A 406 13.34 3.86 9.65
N TYR A 407 14.08 3.88 10.76
CA TYR A 407 15.35 3.14 10.92
C TYR A 407 15.20 1.89 11.78
N ASN A 408 14.01 1.57 12.28
CA ASN A 408 13.83 0.52 13.29
C ASN A 408 13.15 -0.75 12.73
N ASN A 409 13.23 -0.99 11.41
CA ASN A 409 12.53 -2.11 10.80
C ASN A 409 13.43 -3.36 10.80
N ILE A 410 13.25 -4.21 11.79
CA ILE A 410 13.88 -5.53 11.88
C ILE A 410 12.85 -6.56 11.43
N GLY A 411 13.14 -7.25 10.32
CA GLY A 411 12.28 -8.30 9.79
C GLY A 411 12.78 -9.69 10.17
N ALA A 412 11.86 -10.62 10.28
CA ALA A 412 12.14 -12.04 10.47
C ALA A 412 11.21 -12.90 9.63
N GLY A 413 11.74 -14.00 9.10
CA GLY A 413 11.00 -14.97 8.32
C GLY A 413 11.38 -16.39 8.67
N VAL A 414 10.37 -17.26 8.76
CA VAL A 414 10.52 -18.69 9.00
C VAL A 414 9.71 -19.44 7.94
N ALA A 415 10.33 -20.44 7.33
CA ALA A 415 9.63 -21.39 6.48
C ALA A 415 9.97 -22.83 6.89
N LEU A 416 8.93 -23.64 7.03
CA LEU A 416 9.01 -25.05 7.40
C LEU A 416 8.49 -25.91 6.25
N ARG A 417 9.34 -26.81 5.73
CA ARG A 417 9.00 -27.72 4.63
C ARG A 417 8.86 -29.14 5.19
N LEU A 418 7.62 -29.55 5.36
CA LEU A 418 7.22 -30.91 5.78
C LEU A 418 6.54 -31.58 4.58
N LEU A 419 7.34 -32.11 3.66
CA LEU A 419 6.86 -32.62 2.38
C LEU A 419 5.61 -33.50 2.50
N PRO A 420 4.55 -33.23 1.73
CA PRO A 420 4.51 -32.29 0.58
C PRO A 420 4.10 -30.85 0.93
N PHE A 421 3.93 -30.53 2.21
CA PHE A 421 3.50 -29.21 2.66
C PHE A 421 4.69 -28.31 3.04
N GLN A 422 4.51 -27.04 2.83
CA GLN A 422 5.44 -25.99 3.24
C GLN A 422 4.66 -24.82 3.86
N PHE A 423 4.97 -24.49 5.10
CA PHE A 423 4.38 -23.40 5.86
C PHE A 423 5.38 -22.25 5.97
N TYR A 424 4.90 -21.03 5.99
CA TYR A 424 5.76 -19.89 6.25
C TYR A 424 5.03 -18.75 6.95
N VAL A 425 5.78 -18.02 7.75
CA VAL A 425 5.37 -16.75 8.34
C VAL A 425 6.56 -15.81 8.32
N MET A 426 6.31 -14.55 8.03
CA MET A 426 7.33 -13.51 8.03
C MET A 426 6.74 -12.14 8.33
N THR A 427 7.59 -11.27 8.85
CA THR A 427 7.31 -9.85 9.08
C THR A 427 8.55 -9.04 8.73
N ASP A 428 8.38 -7.81 8.26
CA ASP A 428 9.47 -6.86 8.09
C ASP A 428 9.66 -5.96 9.33
N ASN A 429 8.77 -6.08 10.33
CA ASN A 429 8.86 -5.34 11.58
C ASN A 429 8.47 -6.22 12.79
N ILE A 430 9.46 -6.91 13.35
CA ILE A 430 9.29 -7.73 14.55
C ILE A 430 9.04 -6.89 15.81
N SER A 431 9.38 -5.58 15.77
CA SER A 431 9.24 -4.68 16.92
C SER A 431 7.81 -4.57 17.41
N MET A 432 6.83 -4.78 16.53
CA MET A 432 5.41 -4.84 16.92
C MET A 432 5.12 -5.97 17.93
N GLY A 433 5.76 -7.12 17.77
CA GLY A 433 5.60 -8.25 18.72
C GLY A 433 6.34 -8.06 20.03
N MET A 434 7.40 -7.24 20.04
CA MET A 434 8.28 -7.03 21.20
C MET A 434 7.95 -5.76 21.96
N TRP A 435 7.64 -4.67 21.24
CA TRP A 435 7.35 -3.33 21.80
C TRP A 435 6.23 -2.66 21.00
N PRO A 436 5.00 -3.16 21.07
CA PRO A 436 3.87 -2.66 20.27
C PRO A 436 3.64 -1.16 20.45
N GLY A 437 3.82 -0.65 21.68
CA GLY A 437 3.60 0.75 22.02
C GLY A 437 4.51 1.75 21.31
N LYS A 438 5.65 1.31 20.75
CA LYS A 438 6.62 2.18 20.05
C LYS A 438 6.65 1.98 18.55
N THR A 439 5.67 1.27 17.99
CA THR A 439 5.64 0.89 16.59
C THR A 439 4.63 1.71 15.81
N ARG A 440 5.03 2.15 14.61
CA ARG A 440 4.21 2.91 13.66
C ARG A 440 3.62 2.06 12.55
N SER A 441 4.07 0.80 12.44
CA SER A 441 3.63 -0.09 11.35
C SER A 441 3.60 -1.53 11.78
N PHE A 442 2.65 -2.26 11.22
CA PHE A 442 2.49 -3.70 11.34
C PHE A 442 2.52 -4.34 9.96
N ASN A 443 3.32 -5.39 9.82
CA ASN A 443 3.39 -6.17 8.59
C ASN A 443 3.46 -7.65 8.95
N VAL A 444 2.64 -8.45 8.31
CA VAL A 444 2.70 -9.90 8.39
C VAL A 444 2.39 -10.54 7.06
N ARG A 445 3.14 -11.56 6.70
CA ARG A 445 2.84 -12.44 5.58
C ARG A 445 2.95 -13.88 6.05
N PHE A 446 1.95 -14.68 5.73
CA PHE A 446 1.92 -16.10 6.05
C PHE A 446 1.24 -16.91 4.94
N GLY A 447 1.49 -18.21 4.94
CA GLY A 447 0.82 -19.08 3.99
C GLY A 447 1.29 -20.53 4.05
N MET A 448 0.58 -21.35 3.27
CA MET A 448 0.86 -22.78 3.09
C MET A 448 0.93 -23.11 1.61
N ASN A 449 1.93 -23.88 1.23
CA ASN A 449 2.15 -24.35 -0.13
C ASN A 449 2.14 -25.90 -0.13
N PHE A 450 1.64 -26.47 -1.23
CA PHE A 450 1.91 -27.86 -1.58
C PHE A 450 3.07 -27.89 -2.58
N VAL A 451 4.12 -28.65 -2.30
CA VAL A 451 5.36 -28.65 -3.09
C VAL A 451 5.84 -30.07 -3.38
N LEU A 452 6.27 -30.31 -4.61
CA LEU A 452 6.78 -31.61 -5.06
C LEU A 452 8.12 -31.45 -5.79
N GLY A 453 8.92 -32.52 -5.75
CA GLY A 453 10.16 -32.58 -6.53
C GLY A 453 11.27 -31.65 -6.04
N CYS A 454 11.31 -31.34 -4.74
CA CYS A 454 12.28 -30.42 -4.14
C CYS A 454 13.71 -31.00 -4.00
N ASN A 455 13.96 -32.26 -4.37
CA ASN A 455 15.22 -32.96 -4.14
C ASN A 455 16.15 -33.05 -5.36
N LYS A 456 15.73 -32.57 -6.55
CA LYS A 456 16.46 -32.78 -7.80
C LYS A 456 17.61 -31.82 -8.06
N ALA A 457 17.74 -30.72 -7.33
CA ALA A 457 18.81 -29.73 -7.57
C ALA A 457 20.24 -30.26 -7.31
N LYS A 458 20.39 -31.38 -6.58
CA LYS A 458 21.70 -32.02 -6.35
C LYS A 458 22.24 -32.90 -7.49
N ARG A 459 21.41 -33.34 -8.45
CA ARG A 459 21.85 -34.25 -9.52
C ARG A 459 22.63 -33.58 -10.65
N ILE A 460 22.45 -32.28 -10.87
CA ILE A 460 23.15 -31.54 -11.93
C ILE A 460 24.58 -31.13 -11.51
N ARG A 461 24.88 -31.15 -10.22
CA ARG A 461 26.16 -30.67 -9.66
C ARG A 461 27.24 -31.80 -9.56
N ASN A 462 26.87 -33.07 -9.70
CA ASN A 462 27.80 -34.20 -9.55
C ASN A 462 28.35 -34.73 -10.88
N ASP A 463 27.96 -34.20 -12.03
CA ASP A 463 28.40 -34.64 -13.35
C ASP A 463 29.51 -33.78 -13.97
N THR A 464 30.17 -32.92 -13.19
CA THR A 464 31.41 -32.29 -13.68
C THR A 464 32.56 -33.27 -13.43
N PRO A 465 33.20 -33.86 -14.46
CA PRO A 465 34.36 -34.69 -14.26
C PRO A 465 35.49 -33.87 -13.69
N MET A 466 36.05 -34.31 -12.60
CA MET A 466 37.33 -33.78 -12.08
C MET A 466 38.38 -34.06 -13.14
N ILE A 467 38.79 -33.05 -13.88
CA ILE A 467 40.01 -33.08 -14.67
C ILE A 467 41.16 -33.13 -13.68
N ARG A 468 41.90 -34.27 -13.76
CA ARG A 468 43.17 -34.49 -13.07
C ARG A 468 44.25 -33.58 -13.67
#